data_69a9db9813bc6a418797fd625c14fae8
#
_entry.id   69a9db9813bc6a418797fd625c14fae8
#
_cell.length_a   1.000
_cell.length_b   1.000
_cell.length_c   1.000
_cell.angle_alpha   90.00
_cell.angle_beta   90.00
_cell.angle_gamma   90.00
#
_symmetry.space_group_name_H-M   'P 1'
#
loop_
_entity.id
_entity.type
_entity.pdbx_description
1 polymer ?
#
loop_
_entity_poly.entity_id
_entity_poly.type
_entity_poly.pdbx_seq_one_letter_code
_entity_poly.pdbx_strand_id
1 'polypeptide(L)'
;MIIIRMSGGLERQMFQYALYMKLTAMGREVKFDDINEYRDDRAKPIMLSVFGLSYPRATWKEINVFTDGSTRLLDCLRRMFGRRRTNIYREKGYYDPQILTMESAYLDGSFQSEKYFEDIKKEVHEAFCFPDLSTMHLPQPIYDSTLELLTRIRNTNAVGIHIRRSDSRPNEELYENICTPEYYRAAVNYIQERCPDATYYIFSNEPKWIKGWMKDLIKSQITEEMTREEVQVIRRRFVMVQTNTEYTSYLDLLLLESCKHNIISNSSFSWWGAWLNENPDKIVIAPIPWMNNSQGEEIYTEGMILINGKGKVEHRVK
;
A
#
# COMPACT_ATOMS: atom_id res chain seq x y z
N MET A 1 4.06 3.62 27.98
CA MET A 1 4.90 3.70 26.75
C MET A 1 4.59 2.53 25.85
N ILE A 2 4.39 2.79 24.55
CA ILE A 2 4.20 1.78 23.50
C ILE A 2 5.40 1.86 22.56
N ILE A 3 5.90 0.72 22.07
CA ILE A 3 6.93 0.65 21.04
C ILE A 3 6.34 -0.06 19.83
N ILE A 4 6.38 0.58 18.66
CA ILE A 4 5.98 -0.02 17.40
C ILE A 4 7.24 -0.47 16.65
N ARG A 5 7.30 -1.73 16.24
CA ARG A 5 8.37 -2.23 15.38
C ARG A 5 8.19 -1.69 13.96
N MET A 6 9.12 -0.86 13.52
CA MET A 6 9.18 -0.39 12.14
C MET A 6 9.68 -1.53 11.25
N SER A 7 8.95 -1.87 10.20
CA SER A 7 9.31 -2.99 9.33
C SER A 7 8.65 -2.91 7.96
N GLY A 8 9.23 -3.61 6.99
CA GLY A 8 8.67 -3.74 5.65
C GLY A 8 8.84 -2.51 4.75
N GLY A 9 8.16 -2.48 3.62
CA GLY A 9 8.19 -1.38 2.65
C GLY A 9 7.43 -0.13 3.12
N LEU A 10 7.50 0.94 2.31
CA LEU A 10 6.89 2.23 2.61
C LEU A 10 5.43 2.09 3.03
N GLU A 11 4.65 1.30 2.32
CA GLU A 11 3.22 1.09 2.55
C GLU A 11 2.91 0.51 3.94
N ARG A 12 3.79 -0.36 4.44
CA ARG A 12 3.67 -0.93 5.77
C ARG A 12 4.09 0.08 6.84
N GLN A 13 5.16 0.82 6.58
CA GLN A 13 5.63 1.91 7.44
C GLN A 13 4.56 3.00 7.59
N MET A 14 3.80 3.31 6.53
CA MET A 14 2.69 4.26 6.56
C MET A 14 1.56 3.80 7.51
N PHE A 15 1.15 2.53 7.47
CA PHE A 15 0.18 2.00 8.42
C PHE A 15 0.68 2.04 9.86
N GLN A 16 1.95 1.68 10.09
CA GLN A 16 2.58 1.74 11.41
C GLN A 16 2.65 3.20 11.91
N TYR A 17 2.94 4.15 11.01
CA TYR A 17 2.98 5.57 11.36
C TYR A 17 1.56 6.14 11.61
N ALA A 18 0.55 5.74 10.85
CA ALA A 18 -0.84 6.12 11.10
C ALA A 18 -1.33 5.64 12.47
N LEU A 19 -0.99 4.40 12.86
CA LEU A 19 -1.25 3.90 14.21
C LEU A 19 -0.49 4.70 15.27
N TYR A 20 0.78 5.07 15.02
CA TYR A 20 1.55 5.95 15.90
C TYR A 20 0.83 7.28 16.11
N MET A 21 0.37 7.93 15.03
CA MET A 21 -0.38 9.19 15.11
C MET A 21 -1.63 9.04 15.97
N LYS A 22 -2.39 7.96 15.75
CA LYS A 22 -3.60 7.67 16.53
C LYS A 22 -3.31 7.50 18.02
N LEU A 23 -2.37 6.65 18.37
CA LEU A 23 -2.01 6.40 19.77
C LEU A 23 -1.46 7.66 20.46
N THR A 24 -0.69 8.49 19.72
CA THR A 24 -0.18 9.76 20.21
C THR A 24 -1.32 10.77 20.43
N ALA A 25 -2.29 10.86 19.52
CA ALA A 25 -3.49 11.68 19.67
C ALA A 25 -4.33 11.27 20.90
N MET A 26 -4.29 10.00 21.27
CA MET A 26 -4.90 9.47 22.52
C MET A 26 -4.06 9.75 23.79
N GLY A 27 -2.96 10.52 23.68
CA GLY A 27 -2.09 10.87 24.80
C GLY A 27 -1.12 9.76 25.23
N ARG A 28 -0.88 8.76 24.39
CA ARG A 28 0.09 7.69 24.69
C ARG A 28 1.51 8.15 24.34
N GLU A 29 2.49 7.74 25.14
CA GLU A 29 3.91 7.83 24.78
C GLU A 29 4.24 6.68 23.81
N VAL A 30 4.56 7.00 22.57
CA VAL A 30 4.82 6.01 21.51
C VAL A 30 6.18 6.27 20.88
N LYS A 31 6.97 5.21 20.69
CA LYS A 31 8.28 5.24 20.03
C LYS A 31 8.37 4.11 18.99
N PHE A 32 9.32 4.24 18.06
CA PHE A 32 9.59 3.19 17.09
C PHE A 32 10.87 2.43 17.41
N ASP A 33 10.81 1.10 17.26
CA ASP A 33 12.00 0.26 17.10
C ASP A 33 12.27 0.13 15.60
N ASP A 34 13.25 0.87 15.12
CA ASP A 34 13.78 0.80 13.76
C ASP A 34 15.14 0.08 13.69
N ILE A 35 15.62 -0.42 14.82
CA ILE A 35 16.95 -1.02 14.94
C ILE A 35 16.94 -2.49 14.54
N ASN A 36 15.88 -3.22 14.90
CA ASN A 36 15.82 -4.67 14.68
C ASN A 36 15.64 -5.05 13.21
N GLU A 37 14.99 -4.21 12.41
CA GLU A 37 14.81 -4.44 10.98
C GLU A 37 16.13 -4.33 10.22
N TYR A 38 17.00 -3.38 10.59
CA TYR A 38 18.31 -3.16 9.93
C TYR A 38 19.35 -4.25 10.16
N ARG A 39 19.07 -5.25 10.98
CA ARG A 39 19.94 -6.41 11.18
C ARG A 39 19.72 -7.52 10.15
N ASP A 40 18.64 -7.45 9.39
CA ASP A 40 18.37 -8.36 8.29
C ASP A 40 18.81 -7.68 6.98
N ASP A 41 19.73 -8.29 6.25
CA ASP A 41 20.19 -7.80 4.93
C ASP A 41 19.06 -7.69 3.90
N ARG A 42 17.90 -8.25 4.20
CA ARG A 42 16.67 -8.15 3.40
C ARG A 42 15.73 -7.04 3.86
N ALA A 43 16.13 -6.25 4.85
CA ALA A 43 15.32 -5.15 5.35
C ALA A 43 15.10 -4.10 4.27
N LYS A 44 13.87 -3.61 4.19
CA LYS A 44 13.53 -2.50 3.30
C LYS A 44 13.96 -1.18 3.93
N PRO A 45 14.44 -0.20 3.14
CA PRO A 45 14.81 1.11 3.67
C PRO A 45 13.61 1.80 4.31
N ILE A 46 13.88 2.60 5.35
CA ILE A 46 12.85 3.47 5.92
C ILE A 46 12.69 4.68 5.01
N MET A 47 11.47 4.86 4.50
CA MET A 47 11.17 5.84 3.46
C MET A 47 10.19 6.94 3.93
N LEU A 48 9.78 6.97 5.19
CA LEU A 48 8.86 8.00 5.72
C LEU A 48 9.39 9.43 5.56
N SER A 49 10.71 9.58 5.43
CA SER A 49 11.35 10.89 5.15
C SER A 49 10.94 11.50 3.81
N VAL A 50 10.39 10.71 2.86
CA VAL A 50 9.87 11.24 1.58
C VAL A 50 8.68 12.17 1.79
N PHE A 51 7.97 12.05 2.91
CA PHE A 51 6.90 12.93 3.36
C PHE A 51 7.39 14.01 4.34
N GLY A 52 8.71 14.13 4.57
CA GLY A 52 9.26 15.02 5.60
C GLY A 52 8.99 14.57 7.04
N LEU A 53 8.55 13.33 7.24
CA LEU A 53 8.16 12.82 8.56
C LEU A 53 9.35 12.38 9.39
N SER A 54 9.26 12.66 10.68
CA SER A 54 10.17 12.16 11.72
C SER A 54 9.37 11.46 12.82
N TYR A 55 10.05 10.63 13.61
CA TYR A 55 9.43 9.88 14.70
C TYR A 55 10.41 9.67 15.85
N PRO A 56 9.92 9.52 17.10
CA PRO A 56 10.76 9.21 18.25
C PRO A 56 11.24 7.75 18.18
N ARG A 57 12.54 7.55 18.41
CA ARG A 57 13.17 6.23 18.40
C ARG A 57 13.27 5.66 19.79
N ALA A 58 12.97 4.38 19.91
CA ALA A 58 13.19 3.64 21.15
C ALA A 58 14.68 3.29 21.30
N THR A 59 15.19 3.42 22.51
CA THR A 59 16.54 2.99 22.83
C THR A 59 16.59 1.46 23.04
N TRP A 60 17.78 0.86 22.89
CA TRP A 60 17.99 -0.55 23.20
C TRP A 60 17.52 -0.94 24.61
N LYS A 61 17.67 -0.04 25.59
CA LYS A 61 17.23 -0.31 26.95
C LYS A 61 15.72 -0.44 27.02
N GLU A 62 14.99 0.47 26.35
CA GLU A 62 13.53 0.45 26.30
C GLU A 62 13.03 -0.81 25.56
N ILE A 63 13.59 -1.12 24.38
CA ILE A 63 13.23 -2.33 23.64
C ILE A 63 13.45 -3.60 24.48
N ASN A 64 14.59 -3.70 25.18
CA ASN A 64 14.91 -4.86 26.02
C ASN A 64 13.96 -5.06 27.21
N VAL A 65 13.33 -4.00 27.70
CA VAL A 65 12.30 -4.10 28.73
C VAL A 65 11.10 -4.92 28.26
N PHE A 66 10.68 -4.68 26.99
CA PHE A 66 9.51 -5.36 26.42
C PHE A 66 9.84 -6.73 25.83
N THR A 67 11.04 -6.89 25.26
CA THR A 67 11.45 -8.10 24.55
C THR A 67 12.22 -9.08 25.39
N ASP A 68 12.51 -8.71 26.67
CA ASP A 68 13.37 -9.50 27.57
C ASP A 68 14.78 -9.75 26.98
N GLY A 69 15.29 -8.78 26.22
CA GLY A 69 16.58 -8.85 25.52
C GLY A 69 17.80 -8.47 26.35
N SER A 70 17.64 -8.23 27.68
CA SER A 70 18.73 -7.83 28.59
C SER A 70 19.85 -8.87 28.63
N THR A 71 21.10 -8.41 28.54
CA THR A 71 22.32 -9.26 28.63
C THR A 71 22.83 -9.38 30.06
N ARG A 72 22.14 -8.84 31.06
CA ARG A 72 22.53 -8.97 32.45
C ARG A 72 22.49 -10.44 32.89
N LEU A 73 23.50 -10.86 33.68
CA LEU A 73 23.67 -12.25 34.09
C LEU A 73 22.41 -12.85 34.74
N LEU A 74 21.76 -12.10 35.65
CA LEU A 74 20.54 -12.54 36.33
C LEU A 74 19.36 -12.73 35.35
N ASP A 75 19.24 -11.88 34.33
CA ASP A 75 18.19 -11.99 33.30
C ASP A 75 18.47 -13.19 32.38
N CYS A 76 19.74 -13.42 32.05
CA CYS A 76 20.15 -14.59 31.27
C CYS A 76 19.83 -15.89 32.06
N LEU A 77 20.19 -15.98 33.33
CA LEU A 77 19.88 -17.12 34.19
C LEU A 77 18.36 -17.35 34.30
N ARG A 78 17.60 -16.27 34.55
CA ARG A 78 16.13 -16.34 34.60
C ARG A 78 15.51 -16.92 33.32
N ARG A 79 16.02 -16.51 32.14
CA ARG A 79 15.57 -17.04 30.83
C ARG A 79 15.94 -18.51 30.64
N MET A 80 17.11 -18.92 31.08
CA MET A 80 17.53 -20.34 31.04
C MET A 80 16.57 -21.24 31.85
N PHE A 81 15.96 -20.74 32.94
CA PHE A 81 14.92 -21.43 33.69
C PHE A 81 13.50 -21.24 33.13
N GLY A 82 13.37 -20.82 31.83
CA GLY A 82 12.08 -20.70 31.16
C GLY A 82 11.18 -19.52 31.56
N ARG A 83 11.67 -18.65 32.48
CA ARG A 83 10.89 -17.50 32.99
C ARG A 83 11.13 -16.25 32.11
N ARG A 84 10.52 -16.21 30.91
CA ARG A 84 10.55 -15.02 30.08
C ARG A 84 9.54 -13.98 30.55
N ARG A 85 9.93 -12.70 30.47
CA ARG A 85 9.08 -11.53 30.76
C ARG A 85 9.00 -10.66 29.50
N THR A 86 8.09 -11.00 28.60
CA THR A 86 7.88 -10.22 27.37
C THR A 86 6.51 -9.57 27.40
N ASN A 87 6.42 -8.35 26.91
CA ASN A 87 5.15 -7.67 26.66
C ASN A 87 5.05 -7.33 25.16
N ILE A 88 5.08 -8.38 24.36
CA ILE A 88 5.03 -8.29 22.90
C ILE A 88 3.62 -8.69 22.45
N TYR A 89 2.94 -7.76 21.78
CA TYR A 89 1.76 -8.04 21.02
C TYR A 89 2.16 -8.32 19.57
N ARG A 90 1.78 -9.47 19.04
CA ARG A 90 1.91 -9.81 17.62
C ARG A 90 0.54 -9.77 16.97
N GLU A 91 0.45 -9.00 15.89
CA GLU A 91 -0.75 -8.89 15.10
C GLU A 91 -1.23 -10.27 14.64
N LYS A 92 -2.53 -10.55 14.86
CA LYS A 92 -3.16 -11.82 14.47
C LYS A 92 -4.06 -11.69 13.24
N GLY A 93 -4.32 -10.46 12.81
CA GLY A 93 -5.19 -10.09 11.70
C GLY A 93 -5.05 -8.60 11.39
N TYR A 94 -5.97 -8.06 10.58
CA TYR A 94 -5.89 -6.68 10.09
C TYR A 94 -6.34 -5.62 11.09
N TYR A 95 -7.29 -5.94 11.97
CA TYR A 95 -7.81 -5.00 12.96
C TYR A 95 -8.08 -5.69 14.30
N ASP A 96 -7.47 -5.17 15.35
CA ASP A 96 -7.72 -5.57 16.73
C ASP A 96 -7.90 -4.31 17.59
N PRO A 97 -9.14 -3.98 17.99
CA PRO A 97 -9.43 -2.78 18.79
C PRO A 97 -8.72 -2.78 20.15
N GLN A 98 -8.27 -3.93 20.67
CA GLN A 98 -7.53 -4.02 21.93
C GLN A 98 -6.24 -3.20 21.87
N ILE A 99 -5.60 -3.05 20.71
CA ILE A 99 -4.39 -2.24 20.54
C ILE A 99 -4.61 -0.81 21.01
N LEU A 100 -5.77 -0.24 20.72
CA LEU A 100 -6.12 1.13 21.10
C LEU A 100 -6.33 1.30 22.61
N THR A 101 -6.55 0.20 23.36
CA THR A 101 -6.72 0.22 24.81
C THR A 101 -5.43 -0.06 25.59
N MET A 102 -4.38 -0.51 24.90
CA MET A 102 -3.11 -0.84 25.54
C MET A 102 -2.40 0.42 26.05
N GLU A 103 -1.89 0.36 27.27
CA GLU A 103 -1.09 1.44 27.86
C GLU A 103 0.41 1.22 27.71
N SER A 104 0.81 -0.05 27.63
CA SER A 104 2.21 -0.45 27.53
C SER A 104 2.32 -1.76 26.77
N ALA A 105 3.01 -1.74 25.61
CA ALA A 105 3.23 -2.92 24.77
C ALA A 105 4.36 -2.67 23.76
N TYR A 106 4.95 -3.76 23.28
CA TYR A 106 5.75 -3.79 22.06
C TYR A 106 4.88 -4.37 20.93
N LEU A 107 4.54 -3.55 19.94
CA LEU A 107 3.64 -3.90 18.85
C LEU A 107 4.44 -4.40 17.65
N ASP A 108 4.24 -5.65 17.25
CA ASP A 108 4.87 -6.29 16.10
C ASP A 108 3.79 -6.67 15.09
N GLY A 109 3.63 -5.85 14.05
CA GLY A 109 2.58 -6.03 13.05
C GLY A 109 2.62 -5.02 11.91
N SER A 110 1.69 -5.18 10.99
CA SER A 110 1.48 -4.28 9.84
C SER A 110 0.38 -3.27 10.06
N PHE A 111 -0.62 -3.61 10.89
CA PHE A 111 -1.78 -2.79 11.29
C PHE A 111 -2.57 -2.23 10.10
N GLN A 112 -2.79 -3.08 9.08
CA GLN A 112 -3.35 -2.69 7.78
C GLN A 112 -4.87 -2.56 7.84
N SER A 113 -5.37 -1.56 8.57
CA SER A 113 -6.78 -1.18 8.57
C SER A 113 -6.94 0.30 8.85
N GLU A 114 -7.81 0.96 8.08
CA GLU A 114 -8.22 2.35 8.31
C GLU A 114 -8.87 2.53 9.69
N LYS A 115 -9.52 1.50 10.23
CA LYS A 115 -10.21 1.53 11.53
C LYS A 115 -9.31 1.95 12.69
N TYR A 116 -7.98 1.77 12.57
CA TYR A 116 -7.04 2.24 13.59
C TYR A 116 -6.93 3.76 13.67
N PHE A 117 -7.24 4.49 12.60
CA PHE A 117 -7.06 5.94 12.51
C PHE A 117 -8.27 6.65 11.86
N GLU A 118 -9.42 6.01 11.88
CA GLU A 118 -10.63 6.49 11.22
C GLU A 118 -11.05 7.90 11.66
N ASP A 119 -10.94 8.21 12.93
CA ASP A 119 -11.31 9.50 13.52
C ASP A 119 -10.24 10.61 13.35
N ILE A 120 -9.06 10.26 12.81
CA ILE A 120 -7.96 11.20 12.48
C ILE A 120 -7.55 11.06 11.01
N LYS A 121 -8.46 10.63 10.13
CA LYS A 121 -8.17 10.44 8.68
C LYS A 121 -7.56 11.67 8.03
N LYS A 122 -8.05 12.85 8.39
CA LYS A 122 -7.58 14.11 7.83
C LYS A 122 -6.12 14.36 8.18
N GLU A 123 -5.76 14.21 9.44
CA GLU A 123 -4.38 14.39 9.93
C GLU A 123 -3.43 13.37 9.32
N VAL A 124 -3.88 12.13 9.16
CA VAL A 124 -3.11 11.06 8.49
C VAL A 124 -2.92 11.39 7.01
N HIS A 125 -3.95 11.89 6.33
CA HIS A 125 -3.86 12.32 4.94
C HIS A 125 -2.86 13.48 4.77
N GLU A 126 -2.96 14.51 5.61
CA GLU A 126 -2.04 15.64 5.62
C GLU A 126 -0.59 15.20 5.88
N ALA A 127 -0.37 14.22 6.77
CA ALA A 127 0.95 13.68 7.07
C ALA A 127 1.61 12.97 5.87
N PHE A 128 0.82 12.33 5.02
CA PHE A 128 1.32 11.61 3.84
C PHE A 128 1.16 12.39 2.53
N CYS A 129 0.95 13.70 2.61
CA CYS A 129 0.98 14.57 1.45
C CYS A 129 2.40 14.65 0.89
N PHE A 130 2.56 14.34 -0.40
CA PHE A 130 3.86 14.46 -1.05
C PHE A 130 4.29 15.93 -1.16
N PRO A 131 5.56 16.25 -0.89
CA PRO A 131 6.10 17.56 -1.19
C PRO A 131 6.10 17.82 -2.70
N ASP A 132 6.24 19.11 -3.09
CA ASP A 132 6.37 19.45 -4.50
C ASP A 132 7.54 18.67 -5.13
N LEU A 133 7.32 18.12 -6.32
CA LEU A 133 8.30 17.28 -7.02
C LEU A 133 9.66 18.00 -7.18
N SER A 134 9.65 19.33 -7.37
CA SER A 134 10.86 20.13 -7.50
C SER A 134 11.71 20.17 -6.24
N THR A 135 11.13 19.89 -5.06
CA THR A 135 11.81 19.89 -3.77
C THR A 135 12.36 18.54 -3.36
N MET A 136 12.04 17.47 -4.10
CA MET A 136 12.43 16.11 -3.78
C MET A 136 13.89 15.76 -4.11
N HIS A 137 14.65 16.69 -4.69
CA HIS A 137 16.06 16.50 -5.05
C HIS A 137 16.35 15.25 -5.90
N LEU A 138 15.44 14.95 -6.84
CA LEU A 138 15.56 13.79 -7.72
C LEU A 138 16.68 13.98 -8.77
N PRO A 139 17.35 12.90 -9.22
CA PRO A 139 18.17 12.95 -10.43
C PRO A 139 17.34 13.45 -11.62
N GLN A 140 17.91 14.32 -12.46
CA GLN A 140 17.18 15.02 -13.53
C GLN A 140 16.39 14.07 -14.45
N PRO A 141 16.91 12.92 -14.90
CA PRO A 141 16.11 12.01 -15.75
C PRO A 141 14.86 11.44 -15.05
N ILE A 142 14.93 11.21 -13.71
CA ILE A 142 13.81 10.72 -12.92
C ILE A 142 12.80 11.86 -12.73
N TYR A 143 13.27 13.05 -12.41
CA TYR A 143 12.44 14.24 -12.30
C TYR A 143 11.64 14.49 -13.59
N ASP A 144 12.33 14.57 -14.74
CA ASP A 144 11.70 14.87 -16.03
C ASP A 144 10.65 13.83 -16.41
N SER A 145 10.98 12.53 -16.26
CA SER A 145 10.05 11.45 -16.57
C SER A 145 8.84 11.41 -15.63
N THR A 146 9.05 11.71 -14.34
CA THR A 146 7.96 11.77 -13.37
C THR A 146 7.07 12.98 -13.62
N LEU A 147 7.65 14.14 -13.91
CA LEU A 147 6.91 15.37 -14.24
C LEU A 147 6.06 15.20 -15.50
N GLU A 148 6.61 14.58 -16.54
CA GLU A 148 5.87 14.27 -17.77
C GLU A 148 4.66 13.39 -17.50
N LEU A 149 4.85 12.28 -16.76
CA LEU A 149 3.76 11.37 -16.38
C LEU A 149 2.71 12.06 -15.51
N LEU A 150 3.14 12.81 -14.49
CA LEU A 150 2.25 13.54 -13.59
C LEU A 150 1.41 14.56 -14.35
N THR A 151 2.03 15.31 -15.25
CA THR A 151 1.35 16.28 -16.13
C THR A 151 0.32 15.58 -17.00
N ARG A 152 0.67 14.45 -17.59
CA ARG A 152 -0.23 13.66 -18.43
C ARG A 152 -1.40 13.07 -17.65
N ILE A 153 -1.15 12.53 -16.45
CA ILE A 153 -2.16 12.00 -15.52
C ILE A 153 -3.17 13.10 -15.19
N ARG A 154 -2.71 14.27 -14.78
CA ARG A 154 -3.58 15.39 -14.36
C ARG A 154 -4.44 15.95 -15.52
N ASN A 155 -3.98 15.82 -16.76
CA ASN A 155 -4.68 16.31 -17.95
C ASN A 155 -5.58 15.26 -18.63
N THR A 156 -5.76 14.09 -18.07
CA THR A 156 -6.61 13.01 -18.60
C THR A 156 -7.61 12.51 -17.57
N ASN A 157 -8.59 11.72 -18.00
CA ASN A 157 -9.39 10.91 -17.09
C ASN A 157 -8.57 9.68 -16.72
N ALA A 158 -7.55 9.92 -15.86
CA ALA A 158 -6.55 8.93 -15.51
C ALA A 158 -7.09 7.85 -14.57
N VAL A 159 -6.84 6.60 -14.90
CA VAL A 159 -7.10 5.43 -14.07
C VAL A 159 -5.78 4.75 -13.73
N GLY A 160 -5.39 4.75 -12.46
CA GLY A 160 -4.22 4.02 -12.01
C GLY A 160 -4.55 2.53 -11.82
N ILE A 161 -3.89 1.66 -12.57
CA ILE A 161 -3.99 0.20 -12.39
C ILE A 161 -2.72 -0.31 -11.75
N HIS A 162 -2.80 -0.81 -10.53
CA HIS A 162 -1.67 -1.47 -9.89
C HIS A 162 -1.80 -2.99 -10.01
N ILE A 163 -0.77 -3.63 -10.58
CA ILE A 163 -0.69 -5.07 -10.74
C ILE A 163 0.51 -5.59 -9.95
N ARG A 164 0.24 -6.31 -8.88
CA ARG A 164 1.24 -6.99 -8.06
C ARG A 164 1.16 -8.48 -8.28
N ARG A 165 2.26 -9.08 -8.72
CA ARG A 165 2.43 -10.52 -8.77
C ARG A 165 3.29 -10.98 -7.60
N SER A 166 3.00 -12.17 -7.09
CA SER A 166 3.46 -12.62 -5.78
C SER A 166 4.70 -13.51 -5.81
N ASP A 167 5.50 -13.49 -6.87
CA ASP A 167 6.57 -14.46 -7.18
C ASP A 167 7.68 -14.57 -6.10
N SER A 168 7.53 -13.94 -4.94
CA SER A 168 8.51 -14.03 -3.84
C SER A 168 7.95 -13.68 -2.45
N ARG A 169 6.64 -13.78 -2.22
CA ARG A 169 6.07 -13.50 -0.89
C ARG A 169 6.12 -14.75 0.00
N PRO A 170 6.49 -14.60 1.28
CA PRO A 170 6.16 -15.64 2.26
C PRO A 170 4.66 -15.89 2.26
N ASN A 171 4.23 -17.14 2.25
CA ASN A 171 2.82 -17.55 2.21
C ASN A 171 2.08 -17.13 0.92
N GLU A 172 2.71 -17.31 -0.23
CA GLU A 172 2.16 -17.01 -1.56
C GLU A 172 0.73 -17.52 -1.76
N GLU A 173 0.43 -18.72 -1.28
CA GLU A 173 -0.89 -19.38 -1.30
C GLU A 173 -2.04 -18.49 -0.80
N LEU A 174 -1.75 -17.57 0.13
CA LEU A 174 -2.74 -16.65 0.68
C LEU A 174 -3.16 -15.54 -0.30
N TYR A 175 -2.37 -15.28 -1.32
CA TYR A 175 -2.53 -14.12 -2.21
C TYR A 175 -2.72 -14.51 -3.68
N GLU A 176 -2.52 -15.81 -4.01
CA GLU A 176 -2.61 -16.31 -5.37
C GLU A 176 -4.04 -16.28 -5.91
N ASN A 177 -4.14 -16.14 -7.25
CA ASN A 177 -5.38 -16.28 -8.02
C ASN A 177 -6.53 -15.36 -7.58
N ILE A 178 -6.23 -14.29 -6.84
CA ILE A 178 -7.19 -13.26 -6.44
C ILE A 178 -7.30 -12.20 -7.55
N CYS A 179 -6.17 -11.57 -7.91
CA CYS A 179 -6.10 -10.58 -8.96
C CYS A 179 -5.81 -11.23 -10.32
N THR A 180 -6.79 -11.91 -10.86
CA THR A 180 -6.69 -12.64 -12.15
C THR A 180 -6.79 -11.67 -13.34
N PRO A 181 -6.47 -12.11 -14.57
CA PRO A 181 -6.77 -11.35 -15.79
C PRO A 181 -8.25 -10.99 -15.91
N GLU A 182 -9.16 -11.87 -15.44
CA GLU A 182 -10.61 -11.65 -15.45
C GLU A 182 -11.01 -10.51 -14.51
N TYR A 183 -10.41 -10.45 -13.31
CA TYR A 183 -10.58 -9.36 -12.37
C TYR A 183 -10.26 -8.02 -13.03
N TYR A 184 -9.06 -7.87 -13.59
CA TYR A 184 -8.63 -6.61 -14.21
C TYR A 184 -9.45 -6.25 -15.43
N ARG A 185 -9.85 -7.23 -16.25
CA ARG A 185 -10.72 -7.00 -17.42
C ARG A 185 -12.08 -6.45 -16.98
N ALA A 186 -12.69 -7.08 -15.98
CA ALA A 186 -13.98 -6.63 -15.44
C ALA A 186 -13.87 -5.23 -14.81
N ALA A 187 -12.77 -4.95 -14.10
CA ALA A 187 -12.52 -3.64 -13.51
C ALA A 187 -12.36 -2.55 -14.59
N VAL A 188 -11.61 -2.82 -15.66
CA VAL A 188 -11.47 -1.90 -16.82
C VAL A 188 -12.82 -1.65 -17.46
N ASN A 189 -13.60 -2.68 -17.74
CA ASN A 189 -14.94 -2.56 -18.33
C ASN A 189 -15.87 -1.73 -17.43
N TYR A 190 -15.85 -1.97 -16.12
CA TYR A 190 -16.65 -1.20 -15.15
C TYR A 190 -16.35 0.31 -15.20
N ILE A 191 -15.07 0.67 -15.29
CA ILE A 191 -14.63 2.07 -15.46
C ILE A 191 -15.05 2.61 -16.81
N GLN A 192 -14.82 1.86 -17.88
CA GLN A 192 -15.07 2.31 -19.26
C GLN A 192 -16.55 2.63 -19.53
N GLU A 193 -17.46 1.88 -18.92
CA GLU A 193 -18.91 2.16 -19.00
C GLU A 193 -19.27 3.53 -18.40
N ARG A 194 -18.48 4.02 -17.42
CA ARG A 194 -18.71 5.27 -16.68
C ARG A 194 -17.84 6.42 -17.14
N CYS A 195 -16.67 6.10 -17.64
CA CYS A 195 -15.63 7.02 -18.12
C CYS A 195 -15.09 6.53 -19.48
N PRO A 196 -15.85 6.71 -20.58
CA PRO A 196 -15.50 6.17 -21.91
C PRO A 196 -14.18 6.70 -22.49
N ASP A 197 -13.73 7.86 -22.00
CA ASP A 197 -12.47 8.53 -22.40
C ASP A 197 -11.31 8.26 -21.42
N ALA A 198 -11.46 7.31 -20.51
CA ALA A 198 -10.44 6.96 -19.52
C ALA A 198 -9.10 6.59 -20.17
N THR A 199 -8.01 7.03 -19.52
CA THR A 199 -6.63 6.65 -19.85
C THR A 199 -6.06 5.84 -18.69
N TYR A 200 -5.56 4.65 -18.96
CA TYR A 200 -5.10 3.68 -17.98
C TYR A 200 -3.59 3.73 -17.82
N TYR A 201 -3.10 4.06 -16.63
CA TYR A 201 -1.69 4.05 -16.26
C TYR A 201 -1.42 2.79 -15.43
N ILE A 202 -0.56 1.92 -15.94
CA ILE A 202 -0.34 0.57 -15.39
C ILE A 202 0.99 0.51 -14.69
N PHE A 203 0.93 0.24 -13.39
CA PHE A 203 2.05 0.11 -12.47
C PHE A 203 2.24 -1.35 -12.09
N SER A 204 3.48 -1.85 -12.16
CA SER A 204 3.75 -3.24 -11.78
C SER A 204 5.22 -3.51 -11.53
N ASN A 205 5.48 -4.50 -10.68
CA ASN A 205 6.80 -5.08 -10.47
C ASN A 205 7.21 -6.11 -11.55
N GLU A 206 6.30 -6.48 -12.50
CA GLU A 206 6.50 -7.52 -13.51
C GLU A 206 6.27 -7.00 -14.95
N PRO A 207 7.17 -6.13 -15.47
CA PRO A 207 6.95 -5.46 -16.76
C PRO A 207 6.83 -6.42 -17.95
N LYS A 208 7.51 -7.57 -17.92
CA LYS A 208 7.46 -8.55 -19.01
C LYS A 208 6.08 -9.20 -19.12
N TRP A 209 5.50 -9.58 -17.98
CA TRP A 209 4.18 -10.18 -17.92
C TRP A 209 3.11 -9.16 -18.35
N ILE A 210 3.23 -7.92 -17.87
CA ILE A 210 2.28 -6.84 -18.18
C ILE A 210 2.17 -6.61 -19.69
N LYS A 211 3.27 -6.65 -20.43
CA LYS A 211 3.24 -6.46 -21.89
C LYS A 211 2.33 -7.46 -22.61
N GLY A 212 2.38 -8.72 -22.19
CA GLY A 212 1.49 -9.78 -22.72
C GLY A 212 0.04 -9.51 -22.34
N TRP A 213 -0.23 -9.36 -21.04
CA TRP A 213 -1.57 -9.13 -20.53
C TRP A 213 -2.23 -7.85 -21.09
N MET A 214 -1.49 -6.75 -21.18
CA MET A 214 -1.98 -5.49 -21.76
C MET A 214 -2.35 -5.65 -23.23
N LYS A 215 -1.56 -6.42 -24.00
CA LYS A 215 -1.86 -6.72 -25.40
C LYS A 215 -3.20 -7.46 -25.52
N ASP A 216 -3.45 -8.45 -24.66
CA ASP A 216 -4.69 -9.22 -24.65
C ASP A 216 -5.89 -8.37 -24.20
N LEU A 217 -5.68 -7.51 -23.19
CA LEU A 217 -6.69 -6.56 -22.74
C LEU A 217 -7.05 -5.56 -23.85
N ILE A 218 -6.07 -4.95 -24.50
CA ILE A 218 -6.30 -4.02 -25.63
C ILE A 218 -7.05 -4.74 -26.76
N LYS A 219 -6.63 -5.98 -27.08
CA LYS A 219 -7.30 -6.77 -28.11
C LYS A 219 -8.77 -7.05 -27.78
N SER A 220 -9.11 -7.27 -26.50
CA SER A 220 -10.50 -7.49 -26.09
C SER A 220 -11.39 -6.22 -26.19
N GLN A 221 -10.80 -5.04 -26.33
CA GLN A 221 -11.50 -3.76 -26.52
C GLN A 221 -11.70 -3.40 -28.00
N ILE A 222 -11.12 -4.16 -28.92
CA ILE A 222 -11.17 -3.91 -30.37
C ILE A 222 -12.21 -4.83 -31.01
N THR A 223 -13.14 -4.24 -31.76
CA THR A 223 -14.10 -4.99 -32.60
C THR A 223 -13.69 -4.97 -34.08
N GLU A 224 -14.21 -5.89 -34.87
CA GLU A 224 -13.92 -5.99 -36.29
C GLU A 224 -14.43 -4.77 -37.10
N GLU A 225 -15.38 -4.05 -36.52
CA GLU A 225 -16.01 -2.87 -37.17
C GLU A 225 -15.20 -1.57 -36.99
N MET A 226 -14.20 -1.58 -36.08
CA MET A 226 -13.41 -0.39 -35.75
C MET A 226 -12.43 -0.03 -36.85
N THR A 227 -12.34 1.26 -37.12
CA THR A 227 -11.34 1.85 -38.02
C THR A 227 -9.93 1.73 -37.44
N ARG A 228 -8.90 1.89 -38.27
CA ARG A 228 -7.50 1.91 -37.82
C ARG A 228 -7.23 3.05 -36.85
N GLU A 229 -7.87 4.20 -37.04
CA GLU A 229 -7.76 5.37 -36.15
C GLU A 229 -8.32 5.08 -34.76
N GLU A 230 -9.52 4.48 -34.69
CA GLU A 230 -10.14 4.08 -33.41
C GLU A 230 -9.29 3.05 -32.67
N VAL A 231 -8.75 2.07 -33.35
CA VAL A 231 -7.82 1.11 -32.78
C VAL A 231 -6.57 1.79 -32.22
N GLN A 232 -6.02 2.80 -32.91
CA GLN A 232 -4.87 3.55 -32.38
C GLN A 232 -5.23 4.39 -31.16
N VAL A 233 -6.43 4.98 -31.12
CA VAL A 233 -6.92 5.69 -29.93
C VAL A 233 -6.99 4.75 -28.72
N ILE A 234 -7.57 3.55 -28.87
CA ILE A 234 -7.63 2.55 -27.79
C ILE A 234 -6.22 2.20 -27.30
N ARG A 235 -5.29 1.91 -28.21
CA ARG A 235 -3.91 1.56 -27.84
C ARG A 235 -3.21 2.65 -27.05
N ARG A 236 -3.42 3.92 -27.39
CA ARG A 236 -2.81 5.08 -26.70
C ARG A 236 -3.38 5.33 -25.32
N ARG A 237 -4.54 4.76 -24.98
CA ARG A 237 -5.16 4.86 -23.65
C ARG A 237 -4.49 3.97 -22.62
N PHE A 238 -3.68 2.99 -23.00
CA PHE A 238 -2.99 2.10 -22.09
C PHE A 238 -1.50 2.44 -22.03
N VAL A 239 -1.07 2.99 -20.91
CA VAL A 239 0.28 3.50 -20.67
C VAL A 239 0.95 2.67 -19.60
N MET A 240 2.03 2.00 -19.93
CA MET A 240 2.81 1.28 -18.94
C MET A 240 3.81 2.22 -18.28
N VAL A 241 3.75 2.33 -16.95
CA VAL A 241 4.70 3.09 -16.13
C VAL A 241 5.87 2.20 -15.78
N GLN A 242 7.10 2.61 -16.15
CA GLN A 242 8.32 1.82 -15.96
C GLN A 242 9.52 2.69 -15.56
N THR A 243 9.26 3.81 -14.89
CA THR A 243 10.28 4.81 -14.59
C THR A 243 10.94 4.61 -13.24
N ASN A 244 10.34 3.83 -12.35
CA ASN A 244 10.74 3.77 -10.96
C ASN A 244 11.42 2.43 -10.59
N THR A 245 12.31 2.50 -9.62
CA THR A 245 13.00 1.37 -9.01
C THR A 245 12.42 1.12 -7.60
N GLU A 246 12.92 0.11 -6.90
CA GLU A 246 12.54 -0.13 -5.52
C GLU A 246 12.82 1.09 -4.61
N TYR A 247 13.90 1.82 -4.85
CA TYR A 247 14.28 3.02 -4.07
C TYR A 247 13.46 4.26 -4.41
N THR A 248 12.82 4.30 -5.57
CA THR A 248 12.00 5.40 -6.05
C THR A 248 10.53 5.01 -6.18
N SER A 249 10.14 3.87 -5.60
CA SER A 249 8.76 3.34 -5.67
C SER A 249 7.70 4.30 -5.08
N TYR A 250 8.11 5.20 -4.18
CA TYR A 250 7.22 6.26 -3.67
C TYR A 250 6.72 7.21 -4.77
N LEU A 251 7.45 7.33 -5.89
CA LEU A 251 6.99 8.10 -7.05
C LEU A 251 5.84 7.38 -7.79
N ASP A 252 5.81 6.03 -7.78
CA ASP A 252 4.65 5.29 -8.26
C ASP A 252 3.42 5.53 -7.37
N LEU A 253 3.63 5.68 -6.06
CA LEU A 253 2.55 6.02 -5.13
C LEU A 253 2.00 7.42 -5.42
N LEU A 254 2.88 8.42 -5.62
CA LEU A 254 2.53 9.79 -6.03
C LEU A 254 1.73 9.79 -7.34
N LEU A 255 2.13 9.00 -8.33
CA LEU A 255 1.44 8.91 -9.61
C LEU A 255 0.07 8.22 -9.48
N LEU A 256 -0.03 7.18 -8.62
CA LEU A 256 -1.29 6.46 -8.35
C LEU A 256 -2.32 7.34 -7.64
N GLU A 257 -1.91 8.11 -6.63
CA GLU A 257 -2.82 9.03 -5.93
C GLU A 257 -3.27 10.19 -6.81
N SER A 258 -2.41 10.60 -7.76
CA SER A 258 -2.71 11.67 -8.71
C SER A 258 -3.72 11.27 -9.80
N CYS A 259 -4.04 9.97 -9.93
CA CYS A 259 -5.07 9.50 -10.85
C CYS A 259 -6.47 9.89 -10.38
N LYS A 260 -7.45 9.96 -11.30
CA LYS A 260 -8.85 10.21 -10.92
C LYS A 260 -9.52 8.97 -10.32
N HIS A 261 -9.16 7.79 -10.80
CA HIS A 261 -9.73 6.50 -10.37
C HIS A 261 -8.61 5.49 -10.17
N ASN A 262 -8.88 4.42 -9.39
CA ASN A 262 -7.89 3.40 -9.09
C ASN A 262 -8.48 1.99 -9.22
N ILE A 263 -7.76 1.10 -9.88
CA ILE A 263 -7.96 -0.34 -9.87
C ILE A 263 -6.78 -0.93 -9.10
N ILE A 264 -7.04 -1.45 -7.90
CA ILE A 264 -5.98 -1.91 -7.01
C ILE A 264 -5.84 -3.43 -7.02
N SER A 265 -4.65 -3.93 -6.76
CA SER A 265 -4.42 -5.32 -6.39
C SER A 265 -4.60 -5.52 -4.89
N ASN A 266 -4.55 -6.76 -4.41
CA ASN A 266 -4.46 -7.10 -2.98
C ASN A 266 -3.07 -6.73 -2.40
N SER A 267 -2.74 -5.45 -2.48
CA SER A 267 -1.48 -4.85 -2.06
C SER A 267 -1.72 -3.56 -1.29
N SER A 268 -1.15 -3.49 -0.09
CA SER A 268 -1.18 -2.28 0.73
C SER A 268 -0.61 -1.05 0.03
N PHE A 269 0.32 -1.24 -0.91
CA PHE A 269 0.88 -0.15 -1.71
C PHE A 269 -0.20 0.54 -2.57
N SER A 270 -0.96 -0.23 -3.36
CA SER A 270 -2.03 0.33 -4.16
C SER A 270 -3.23 0.78 -3.34
N TRP A 271 -3.43 0.18 -2.15
CA TRP A 271 -4.43 0.64 -1.19
C TRP A 271 -4.15 2.09 -0.77
N TRP A 272 -2.89 2.40 -0.40
CA TRP A 272 -2.49 3.77 -0.06
C TRP A 272 -2.64 4.73 -1.24
N GLY A 273 -2.27 4.33 -2.46
CA GLY A 273 -2.45 5.17 -3.65
C GLY A 273 -3.93 5.52 -3.90
N ALA A 274 -4.84 4.57 -3.68
CA ALA A 274 -6.28 4.82 -3.78
C ALA A 274 -6.84 5.61 -2.59
N TRP A 275 -6.30 5.38 -1.39
CA TRP A 275 -6.74 6.06 -0.17
C TRP A 275 -6.34 7.54 -0.19
N LEU A 276 -5.11 7.85 -0.59
CA LEU A 276 -4.58 9.22 -0.70
C LEU A 276 -5.18 10.00 -1.88
N ASN A 277 -5.78 9.35 -2.85
CA ASN A 277 -6.44 10.02 -3.98
C ASN A 277 -7.57 10.93 -3.48
N GLU A 278 -7.46 12.24 -3.70
CA GLU A 278 -8.42 13.26 -3.22
C GLU A 278 -9.60 13.52 -4.17
N ASN A 279 -9.65 12.85 -5.34
CA ASN A 279 -10.78 13.07 -6.24
C ASN A 279 -12.10 12.68 -5.56
N PRO A 280 -13.05 13.62 -5.36
CA PRO A 280 -14.31 13.32 -4.68
C PRO A 280 -15.18 12.32 -5.45
N ASP A 281 -15.01 12.25 -6.76
CA ASP A 281 -15.75 11.35 -7.66
C ASP A 281 -14.95 10.08 -7.99
N LYS A 282 -13.93 9.76 -7.20
CA LYS A 282 -13.10 8.60 -7.47
C LYS A 282 -13.88 7.29 -7.44
N ILE A 283 -13.61 6.44 -8.42
CA ILE A 283 -14.01 5.05 -8.42
C ILE A 283 -12.79 4.23 -8.02
N VAL A 284 -12.90 3.50 -6.91
CA VAL A 284 -11.86 2.57 -6.45
C VAL A 284 -12.39 1.15 -6.58
N ILE A 285 -11.70 0.34 -7.38
CA ILE A 285 -12.03 -1.07 -7.54
C ILE A 285 -10.98 -1.90 -6.83
N ALA A 286 -11.43 -2.77 -5.94
CA ALA A 286 -10.60 -3.67 -5.15
C ALA A 286 -10.98 -5.14 -5.37
N PRO A 287 -10.02 -6.07 -5.26
CA PRO A 287 -10.32 -7.49 -5.39
C PRO A 287 -10.97 -8.03 -4.11
N ILE A 288 -11.84 -9.03 -4.25
CA ILE A 288 -12.39 -9.82 -3.15
C ILE A 288 -12.25 -11.32 -3.46
N PRO A 289 -11.78 -12.15 -2.49
CA PRO A 289 -11.29 -11.79 -1.16
C PRO A 289 -9.96 -11.00 -1.23
N TRP A 290 -9.57 -10.38 -0.12
CA TRP A 290 -8.23 -9.77 -0.02
C TRP A 290 -7.13 -10.83 0.16
N MET A 291 -7.46 -11.90 0.90
CA MET A 291 -6.63 -13.09 1.10
C MET A 291 -7.48 -14.37 1.06
N ASN A 292 -6.90 -15.48 0.63
CA ASN A 292 -7.59 -16.77 0.47
C ASN A 292 -8.06 -17.41 1.78
N ASN A 293 -7.59 -16.95 2.94
CA ASN A 293 -8.00 -17.48 4.24
C ASN A 293 -9.21 -16.73 4.87
N SER A 294 -9.94 -15.95 4.09
CA SER A 294 -11.07 -15.11 4.54
C SER A 294 -10.71 -14.08 5.61
N GLN A 295 -9.41 -13.78 5.79
CA GLN A 295 -8.93 -12.69 6.61
C GLN A 295 -8.71 -11.44 5.76
N GLY A 296 -8.68 -10.27 6.40
CA GLY A 296 -8.35 -9.03 5.71
C GLY A 296 -9.55 -8.26 5.15
N GLU A 297 -10.78 -8.61 5.48
CA GLU A 297 -11.96 -7.80 5.10
C GLU A 297 -11.92 -6.39 5.71
N GLU A 298 -11.19 -6.23 6.82
CA GLU A 298 -10.99 -4.95 7.50
C GLU A 298 -10.11 -3.94 6.73
N ILE A 299 -9.57 -4.36 5.58
CA ILE A 299 -8.78 -3.51 4.68
C ILE A 299 -9.68 -2.65 3.78
N TYR A 300 -10.93 -3.10 3.53
CA TYR A 300 -11.82 -2.39 2.64
C TYR A 300 -12.34 -1.11 3.29
N THR A 301 -12.34 -0.03 2.50
CA THR A 301 -12.84 1.28 2.92
C THR A 301 -14.16 1.59 2.23
N GLU A 302 -14.92 2.51 2.80
CA GLU A 302 -16.18 2.98 2.24
C GLU A 302 -16.03 3.40 0.77
N GLY A 303 -17.00 3.02 -0.04
CA GLY A 303 -17.07 3.38 -1.46
C GLY A 303 -16.31 2.45 -2.40
N MET A 304 -15.46 1.53 -1.93
CA MET A 304 -14.78 0.55 -2.77
C MET A 304 -15.78 -0.38 -3.48
N ILE A 305 -15.57 -0.59 -4.78
CA ILE A 305 -16.29 -1.59 -5.58
C ILE A 305 -15.50 -2.89 -5.55
N LEU A 306 -16.11 -3.96 -5.05
CA LEU A 306 -15.45 -5.25 -4.90
C LEU A 306 -15.75 -6.16 -6.09
N ILE A 307 -14.69 -6.66 -6.74
CA ILE A 307 -14.76 -7.60 -7.86
C ILE A 307 -13.95 -8.85 -7.49
N ASN A 308 -14.55 -10.02 -7.74
CA ASN A 308 -13.85 -11.29 -7.47
C ASN A 308 -12.91 -11.70 -8.61
N GLY A 309 -12.09 -12.73 -8.38
CA GLY A 309 -11.15 -13.26 -9.36
C GLY A 309 -11.80 -13.84 -10.63
N LYS A 310 -13.12 -14.03 -10.68
CA LYS A 310 -13.87 -14.44 -11.89
C LYS A 310 -14.43 -13.24 -12.66
N GLY A 311 -14.14 -12.00 -12.19
CA GLY A 311 -14.62 -10.77 -12.82
C GLY A 311 -16.06 -10.41 -12.46
N LYS A 312 -16.66 -11.03 -11.44
CA LYS A 312 -18.00 -10.69 -10.98
C LYS A 312 -17.93 -9.54 -9.97
N VAL A 313 -18.73 -8.49 -10.19
CA VAL A 313 -18.95 -7.41 -9.21
C VAL A 313 -19.80 -8.00 -8.08
N GLU A 314 -19.26 -7.99 -6.86
CA GLU A 314 -19.98 -8.53 -5.70
C GLU A 314 -20.80 -7.44 -5.02
N HIS A 315 -20.18 -6.37 -4.55
CA HIS A 315 -20.89 -5.24 -3.93
C HIS A 315 -20.01 -3.98 -3.83
N ARG A 316 -20.60 -2.86 -3.42
CA ARG A 316 -19.92 -1.66 -2.98
C ARG A 316 -19.87 -1.63 -1.46
N VAL A 317 -18.72 -1.32 -0.88
CA VAL A 317 -18.55 -1.16 0.57
C VAL A 317 -19.35 0.06 1.04
N LYS A 318 -20.17 -0.13 2.06
CA LYS A 318 -21.02 0.93 2.65
C LYS A 318 -20.31 1.59 3.80
#